data_012dbd6633123046ed00df5c728d4257
#
_entry.id   012dbd6633123046ed00df5c728d4257
#
_cell.length_a   1.000
_cell.length_b   1.000
_cell.length_c   1.000
_cell.angle_alpha   90.00
_cell.angle_beta   90.00
_cell.angle_gamma   90.00
#
_symmetry.space_group_name_H-M   'P 1'
#
loop_
_entity.id
_entity.type
_entity.pdbx_description
1 polymer ?
#
loop_
_entity_poly.entity_id
_entity_poly.type
_entity_poly.pdbx_seq_one_letter_code
_entity_poly.pdbx_strand_id
1 'polypeptide(L)'
;YSRTFLRQNDKRISRPINNGDWYPTEYDKPHDFKFVGNYKFTRRYSMSLNMDYSTGRPTTVPAGQYYDQQLGTTQVFYTDRNSYRVPDYFRMDLSFNVEYSHHLTLATHSSISFGIYNLTGRKNVYSIYYAVENKRIQGYKMSIFGAPIPFVTYNIKF
;
A
#
# COMPACT_ATOMS: atom_id res chain seq x y z
N TYR A 1 3.27 8.60 -14.19
CA TYR A 1 4.21 9.38 -13.35
C TYR A 1 3.56 10.70 -12.95
N SER A 2 3.54 11.00 -11.67
CA SER A 2 2.99 12.25 -11.13
C SER A 2 3.75 12.66 -9.86
N ARG A 3 3.97 13.96 -9.68
CA ARG A 3 4.60 14.52 -8.48
C ARG A 3 3.73 15.64 -7.92
N THR A 4 3.59 15.66 -6.61
CA THR A 4 2.82 16.69 -5.90
C THR A 4 3.62 17.27 -4.75
N PHE A 5 3.83 18.59 -4.76
CA PHE A 5 4.59 19.30 -3.74
C PHE A 5 3.74 20.37 -3.08
N LEU A 6 4.05 20.64 -1.84
CA LEU A 6 3.52 21.75 -1.05
C LEU A 6 4.65 22.68 -0.62
N ARG A 7 4.28 23.94 -0.42
CA ARG A 7 5.16 24.95 0.18
C ARG A 7 4.34 25.85 1.09
N GLN A 8 4.83 26.07 2.27
CA GLN A 8 4.26 27.08 3.17
C GLN A 8 5.03 28.39 3.01
N ASN A 9 4.38 29.38 2.43
CA ASN A 9 4.97 30.70 2.18
C ASN A 9 4.14 31.81 2.84
N ASP A 10 3.85 31.68 4.14
CA ASP A 10 3.16 32.71 4.92
C ASP A 10 4.18 33.54 5.71
N LYS A 11 4.30 34.81 5.36
CA LYS A 11 5.22 35.78 6.02
C LYS A 11 4.85 36.07 7.49
N ARG A 12 3.65 35.67 7.94
CA ARG A 12 3.18 35.86 9.32
C ARG A 12 3.69 34.75 10.26
N ILE A 13 4.21 33.66 9.71
CA ILE A 13 4.68 32.53 10.48
C ILE A 13 6.18 32.65 10.67
N SER A 14 6.63 32.80 11.93
CA SER A 14 8.03 32.91 12.28
C SER A 14 8.87 31.66 12.00
N ARG A 15 8.22 30.48 11.95
CA ARG A 15 8.86 29.18 11.62
C ARG A 15 8.00 28.42 10.62
N PRO A 16 8.19 28.64 9.32
CA PRO A 16 7.45 27.91 8.30
C PRO A 16 7.85 26.42 8.27
N ILE A 17 6.93 25.57 7.84
CA ILE A 17 7.21 24.14 7.67
C ILE A 17 8.38 23.97 6.69
N ASN A 18 9.34 23.10 7.03
CA ASN A 18 10.55 22.82 6.25
C ASN A 18 11.29 24.12 5.86
N ASN A 19 11.36 25.10 6.77
CA ASN A 19 11.99 26.40 6.54
C ASN A 19 11.45 27.17 5.31
N GLY A 20 10.24 26.84 4.85
CA GLY A 20 9.64 27.44 3.67
C GLY A 20 10.05 26.80 2.34
N ASP A 21 10.73 25.66 2.36
CA ASP A 21 11.08 24.89 1.18
C ASP A 21 9.94 24.04 0.67
N TRP A 22 10.03 23.61 -0.59
CA TRP A 22 9.10 22.69 -1.19
C TRP A 22 9.27 21.28 -0.63
N TYR A 23 8.16 20.64 -0.24
CA TYR A 23 8.17 19.26 0.25
C TYR A 23 7.05 18.43 -0.40
N PRO A 24 7.24 17.11 -0.59
CA PRO A 24 6.23 16.26 -1.20
C PRO A 24 4.99 16.14 -0.28
N THR A 25 3.82 16.05 -0.88
CA THR A 25 2.57 15.77 -0.15
C THR A 25 2.54 14.33 0.35
N GLU A 26 1.65 14.01 1.30
CA GLU A 26 1.44 12.64 1.76
C GLU A 26 0.94 11.68 0.66
N TYR A 27 0.39 12.24 -0.42
CA TYR A 27 -0.13 11.50 -1.57
C TYR A 27 0.85 11.41 -2.73
N ASP A 28 2.04 12.00 -2.62
CA ASP A 28 3.05 11.99 -3.67
C ASP A 28 3.58 10.58 -3.90
N LYS A 29 3.04 9.91 -4.91
CA LYS A 29 3.49 8.61 -5.40
C LYS A 29 3.98 8.78 -6.83
N PRO A 30 5.29 8.99 -7.06
CA PRO A 30 5.83 9.27 -8.38
C PRO A 30 5.48 8.25 -9.45
N HIS A 31 5.48 6.97 -9.08
CA HIS A 31 5.15 5.89 -10.00
C HIS A 31 3.96 5.10 -9.45
N ASP A 32 2.97 4.88 -10.30
CA ASP A 32 1.84 3.99 -10.07
C ASP A 32 1.64 3.18 -11.35
N PHE A 33 1.80 1.87 -11.25
CA PHE A 33 1.69 0.95 -12.37
C PHE A 33 0.71 -0.17 -12.02
N LYS A 34 -0.29 -0.34 -12.87
CA LYS A 34 -1.27 -1.41 -12.76
C LYS A 34 -1.33 -2.19 -14.05
N PHE A 35 -1.22 -3.49 -13.95
CA PHE A 35 -1.34 -4.41 -15.06
C PHE A 35 -2.43 -5.43 -14.78
N VAL A 36 -3.34 -5.60 -15.74
CA VAL A 36 -4.39 -6.61 -15.70
C VAL A 36 -4.30 -7.41 -16.98
N GLY A 37 -3.90 -8.66 -16.88
CA GLY A 37 -3.80 -9.60 -17.99
C GLY A 37 -4.81 -10.72 -17.84
N ASN A 38 -5.63 -10.92 -18.88
CA ASN A 38 -6.56 -12.05 -18.94
C ASN A 38 -6.23 -12.87 -20.18
N TYR A 39 -6.01 -14.16 -20.00
CA TYR A 39 -5.70 -15.08 -21.08
C TYR A 39 -6.67 -16.25 -21.08
N LYS A 40 -7.30 -16.51 -22.23
CA LYS A 40 -8.17 -17.67 -22.45
C LYS A 40 -7.40 -18.75 -23.20
N PHE A 41 -7.09 -19.84 -22.51
CA PHE A 41 -6.46 -21.01 -23.12
C PHE A 41 -7.44 -21.77 -24.05
N THR A 42 -8.68 -21.87 -23.58
CA THR A 42 -9.78 -22.52 -24.30
C THR A 42 -11.08 -21.79 -23.97
N ARG A 43 -12.20 -22.27 -24.54
CA ARG A 43 -13.54 -21.77 -24.18
C ARG A 43 -13.89 -22.00 -22.71
N ARG A 44 -13.23 -22.94 -22.03
CA ARG A 44 -13.51 -23.33 -20.64
C ARG A 44 -12.48 -22.85 -19.64
N TYR A 45 -11.23 -22.60 -20.04
CA TYR A 45 -10.12 -22.31 -19.15
C TYR A 45 -9.58 -20.92 -19.43
N SER A 46 -9.55 -20.10 -18.39
CA SER A 46 -8.92 -18.80 -18.47
C SER A 46 -8.06 -18.53 -17.22
N MET A 47 -7.08 -17.67 -17.40
CA MET A 47 -6.18 -17.22 -16.34
C MET A 47 -6.23 -15.69 -16.27
N SER A 48 -6.18 -15.15 -15.07
CA SER A 48 -6.06 -13.71 -14.84
C SER A 48 -4.85 -13.43 -13.96
N LEU A 49 -4.05 -12.47 -14.38
CA LEU A 49 -2.91 -11.96 -13.64
C LEU A 49 -3.12 -10.47 -13.39
N ASN A 50 -3.13 -10.07 -12.12
CA ASN A 50 -3.17 -8.67 -11.72
C ASN A 50 -1.85 -8.31 -11.05
N MET A 51 -1.24 -7.21 -11.45
CA MET A 51 -0.04 -6.65 -10.82
C MET A 51 -0.29 -5.19 -10.47
N ASP A 52 0.09 -4.82 -9.27
CA ASP A 52 -0.03 -3.46 -8.76
C ASP A 52 1.30 -3.06 -8.11
N TYR A 53 1.90 -2.01 -8.61
CA TYR A 53 3.11 -1.40 -8.07
C TYR A 53 2.89 0.08 -7.85
N SER A 54 3.23 0.59 -6.67
CA SER A 54 3.27 2.03 -6.44
C SER A 54 4.46 2.42 -5.56
N THR A 55 5.05 3.58 -5.86
CA THR A 55 6.08 4.18 -5.02
C THR A 55 5.52 4.47 -3.63
N GLY A 56 6.33 4.25 -2.60
CA GLY A 56 5.96 4.52 -1.22
C GLY A 56 5.60 5.99 -1.00
N ARG A 57 4.57 6.23 -0.18
CA ARG A 57 4.15 7.58 0.19
C ARG A 57 5.17 8.26 1.10
N PRO A 58 5.32 9.58 1.03
CA PRO A 58 6.14 10.34 1.97
C PRO A 58 5.62 10.23 3.40
N THR A 59 6.54 10.29 4.34
CA THR A 59 6.24 10.26 5.78
C THR A 59 7.25 11.09 6.56
N THR A 60 6.83 11.59 7.70
CA THR A 60 7.70 12.28 8.66
C THR A 60 8.15 11.28 9.72
N VAL A 61 9.43 11.22 10.03
CA VAL A 61 9.96 10.32 11.05
C VAL A 61 10.50 11.09 12.25
N PRO A 62 10.49 10.52 13.47
CA PRO A 62 11.13 11.13 14.60
C PRO A 62 12.65 11.19 14.38
N ALA A 63 13.23 12.37 14.63
CA ALA A 63 14.67 12.59 14.57
C ALA A 63 15.35 12.26 15.91
N GLY A 64 14.60 12.40 17.01
CA GLY A 64 15.13 12.13 18.34
C GLY A 64 14.12 12.45 19.44
N GLN A 65 14.58 12.33 20.67
CA GLN A 65 13.79 12.65 21.86
C GLN A 65 14.63 13.38 22.89
N TYR A 66 13.98 14.18 23.70
CA TYR A 66 14.59 14.82 24.88
C TYR A 66 13.62 14.73 26.07
N TYR A 67 14.17 14.72 27.25
CA TYR A 67 13.37 14.76 28.47
C TYR A 67 13.16 16.22 28.88
N ASP A 68 11.90 16.63 28.93
CA ASP A 68 11.52 17.96 29.41
C ASP A 68 11.33 17.90 30.92
N GLN A 69 12.25 18.52 31.65
CA GLN A 69 12.24 18.55 33.12
C GLN A 69 11.07 19.36 33.69
N GLN A 70 10.56 20.35 32.95
CA GLN A 70 9.45 21.19 33.40
C GLN A 70 8.13 20.48 33.32
N LEU A 71 7.93 19.66 32.24
CA LEU A 71 6.73 18.90 32.02
C LEU A 71 6.81 17.49 32.61
N GLY A 72 7.99 17.02 33.01
CA GLY A 72 8.22 15.67 33.51
C GLY A 72 7.99 14.58 32.46
N THR A 73 8.02 14.93 31.17
CA THR A 73 7.67 14.04 30.05
C THR A 73 8.76 13.99 28.99
N THR A 74 8.84 12.86 28.29
CA THR A 74 9.71 12.72 27.11
C THR A 74 9.04 13.33 25.91
N GLN A 75 9.65 14.32 25.30
CA GLN A 75 9.20 14.96 24.08
C GLN A 75 9.94 14.39 22.87
N VAL A 76 9.22 14.23 21.76
CA VAL A 76 9.75 13.72 20.49
C VAL A 76 9.85 14.89 19.52
N PHE A 77 11.00 15.07 18.89
CA PHE A 77 11.14 16.00 17.78
C PHE A 77 11.27 15.22 16.45
N TYR A 78 10.71 15.81 15.40
CA TYR A 78 10.57 15.17 14.11
C TYR A 78 11.54 15.78 13.09
N THR A 79 11.89 14.99 12.07
CA THR A 79 12.59 15.49 10.88
C THR A 79 11.71 16.47 10.11
N ASP A 80 12.26 17.04 9.05
CA ASP A 80 11.49 17.81 8.08
C ASP A 80 10.28 17.01 7.60
N ARG A 81 9.17 17.73 7.39
CA ARG A 81 7.91 17.10 7.01
C ARG A 81 8.03 16.36 5.70
N ASN A 82 7.60 15.10 5.69
CA ASN A 82 7.58 14.22 4.51
C ASN A 82 8.97 14.00 3.87
N SER A 83 10.03 14.04 4.69
CA SER A 83 11.42 13.86 4.25
C SER A 83 11.79 12.40 3.94
N TYR A 84 11.01 11.43 4.43
CA TYR A 84 11.22 10.00 4.21
C TYR A 84 10.07 9.40 3.42
N ARG A 85 10.26 8.16 2.91
CA ARG A 85 9.23 7.39 2.22
C ARG A 85 9.03 6.03 2.87
N VAL A 86 7.78 5.62 2.94
CA VAL A 86 7.40 4.23 3.25
C VAL A 86 7.92 3.33 2.11
N PRO A 87 8.29 2.07 2.37
CA PRO A 87 8.67 1.14 1.31
C PRO A 87 7.62 1.02 0.20
N ASP A 88 8.07 0.84 -1.04
CA ASP A 88 7.21 0.70 -2.20
C ASP A 88 6.24 -0.47 -2.06
N TYR A 89 5.04 -0.27 -2.56
CA TYR A 89 4.00 -1.28 -2.62
C TYR A 89 4.17 -2.15 -3.86
N PHE A 90 4.05 -3.46 -3.71
CA PHE A 90 3.97 -4.39 -4.83
C PHE A 90 3.08 -5.58 -4.47
N ARG A 91 2.11 -5.87 -5.33
CA ARG A 91 1.22 -7.02 -5.18
C ARG A 91 1.01 -7.69 -6.53
N MET A 92 0.97 -9.01 -6.51
CA MET A 92 0.66 -9.84 -7.66
C MET A 92 -0.41 -10.85 -7.26
N ASP A 93 -1.51 -10.90 -8.01
CA ASP A 93 -2.60 -11.85 -7.81
C ASP A 93 -2.73 -12.71 -9.06
N LEU A 94 -2.85 -14.01 -8.87
CA LEU A 94 -3.03 -14.99 -9.95
C LEU A 94 -4.31 -15.78 -9.72
N SER A 95 -5.14 -15.91 -10.74
CA SER A 95 -6.34 -16.73 -10.68
C SER A 95 -6.57 -17.53 -11.96
N PHE A 96 -7.19 -18.69 -11.80
CA PHE A 96 -7.66 -19.55 -12.87
C PHE A 96 -9.17 -19.67 -12.76
N ASN A 97 -9.84 -19.61 -13.90
CA ASN A 97 -11.28 -19.78 -13.99
C ASN A 97 -11.60 -20.96 -14.91
N VAL A 98 -12.49 -21.82 -14.45
CA VAL A 98 -12.98 -23.00 -15.18
C VAL A 98 -14.49 -22.88 -15.35
N GLU A 99 -14.94 -22.78 -16.59
CA GLU A 99 -16.36 -22.75 -16.95
C GLU A 99 -16.84 -24.17 -17.25
N TYR A 100 -17.82 -24.64 -16.48
CA TYR A 100 -18.27 -26.04 -16.56
C TYR A 100 -19.29 -26.32 -17.67
N SER A 101 -20.14 -25.35 -18.01
CA SER A 101 -21.22 -25.55 -18.98
C SER A 101 -21.11 -24.55 -20.12
N HIS A 102 -20.92 -25.10 -21.34
CA HIS A 102 -21.00 -24.35 -22.60
C HIS A 102 -22.25 -24.69 -23.43
N HIS A 103 -23.15 -25.52 -22.92
CA HIS A 103 -24.38 -25.82 -23.64
C HIS A 103 -25.36 -24.65 -23.50
N LEU A 104 -25.65 -24.01 -24.63
CA LEU A 104 -26.61 -22.91 -24.74
C LEU A 104 -28.07 -23.31 -24.35
N THR A 105 -28.31 -24.61 -24.19
CA THR A 105 -29.61 -25.20 -23.84
C THR A 105 -29.79 -25.47 -22.34
N LEU A 106 -28.74 -25.33 -21.53
CA LEU A 106 -28.85 -25.50 -20.08
C LEU A 106 -29.18 -24.18 -19.40
N ALA A 107 -30.24 -24.17 -18.60
CA ALA A 107 -30.72 -23.02 -17.86
C ALA A 107 -29.72 -22.53 -16.80
N THR A 108 -28.69 -23.32 -16.49
CA THR A 108 -27.69 -22.97 -15.44
C THR A 108 -26.27 -22.99 -16.02
N HIS A 109 -25.55 -21.89 -15.74
CA HIS A 109 -24.14 -21.75 -16.05
C HIS A 109 -23.34 -21.75 -14.75
N SER A 110 -22.38 -22.67 -14.62
CA SER A 110 -21.51 -22.69 -13.43
C SER A 110 -20.05 -22.49 -13.79
N SER A 111 -19.33 -21.79 -12.93
CA SER A 111 -17.88 -21.61 -13.03
C SER A 111 -17.22 -21.72 -11.67
N ILE A 112 -15.99 -22.24 -11.67
CA ILE A 112 -15.12 -22.30 -10.51
C ILE A 112 -13.93 -21.39 -10.80
N SER A 113 -13.65 -20.46 -9.88
CA SER A 113 -12.44 -19.66 -9.90
C SER A 113 -11.61 -19.99 -8.67
N PHE A 114 -10.33 -20.23 -8.87
CA PHE A 114 -9.38 -20.45 -7.78
C PHE A 114 -8.10 -19.69 -8.06
N GLY A 115 -7.41 -19.26 -7.01
CA GLY A 115 -6.21 -18.48 -7.18
C GLY A 115 -5.55 -18.13 -5.87
N ILE A 116 -4.60 -17.21 -5.97
CA ILE A 116 -3.80 -16.75 -4.85
C ILE A 116 -3.71 -15.22 -4.93
N TYR A 117 -4.16 -14.55 -3.87
CA TYR A 117 -3.86 -13.13 -3.64
C TYR A 117 -2.48 -12.98 -3.03
N ASN A 118 -1.78 -11.91 -3.39
CA ASN A 118 -0.43 -11.61 -2.93
C ASN A 118 0.53 -12.79 -3.14
N LEU A 119 0.61 -13.30 -4.37
CA LEU A 119 1.42 -14.47 -4.77
C LEU A 119 2.87 -14.37 -4.30
N THR A 120 3.43 -13.16 -4.25
CA THR A 120 4.82 -12.91 -3.81
C THR A 120 5.00 -12.97 -2.30
N GLY A 121 3.91 -13.00 -1.52
CA GLY A 121 3.97 -12.98 -0.05
C GLY A 121 4.58 -11.71 0.54
N ARG A 122 4.66 -10.63 -0.25
CA ARG A 122 5.30 -9.39 0.19
C ARG A 122 4.49 -8.71 1.29
N LYS A 123 5.17 -8.37 2.39
CA LYS A 123 4.62 -7.57 3.47
C LYS A 123 4.58 -6.10 3.05
N ASN A 124 3.49 -5.70 2.41
CA ASN A 124 3.30 -4.30 2.00
C ASN A 124 3.01 -3.43 3.22
N VAL A 125 3.84 -2.42 3.42
CA VAL A 125 3.72 -1.52 4.56
C VAL A 125 2.61 -0.51 4.30
N TYR A 126 1.54 -0.59 5.10
CA TYR A 126 0.44 0.35 5.04
C TYR A 126 0.74 1.63 5.82
N SER A 127 1.32 1.48 7.02
CA SER A 127 1.64 2.60 7.91
C SER A 127 2.88 2.29 8.72
N ILE A 128 3.55 3.36 9.16
CA ILE A 128 4.62 3.31 10.15
C ILE A 128 4.16 4.14 11.33
N TYR A 129 4.21 3.57 12.52
CA TYR A 129 4.00 4.32 13.76
C TYR A 129 5.21 4.19 14.67
N TYR A 130 5.37 5.14 15.55
CA TYR A 130 6.49 5.22 16.45
C TYR A 130 5.99 5.18 17.89
N ALA A 131 6.63 4.36 18.71
CA ALA A 131 6.37 4.28 20.15
C ALA A 131 7.67 4.52 20.92
N VAL A 132 7.55 5.06 22.11
CA VAL A 132 8.70 5.20 23.03
C VAL A 132 8.66 4.00 23.96
N GLU A 133 9.60 3.09 23.79
CA GLU A 133 9.76 1.91 24.63
C GLU A 133 11.17 1.92 25.25
N ASN A 134 11.25 1.68 26.55
CA ASN A 134 12.53 1.65 27.28
C ASN A 134 13.40 2.91 27.03
N LYS A 135 12.77 4.09 27.01
CA LYS A 135 13.41 5.38 26.72
C LYS A 135 14.05 5.48 25.32
N ARG A 136 13.62 4.65 24.37
CA ARG A 136 14.06 4.69 22.97
C ARG A 136 12.86 4.76 22.05
N ILE A 137 12.99 5.50 20.95
CA ILE A 137 11.98 5.54 19.91
C ILE A 137 12.14 4.29 19.06
N GLN A 138 11.07 3.50 18.94
CA GLN A 138 11.00 2.34 18.07
C GLN A 138 9.96 2.57 16.98
N GLY A 139 10.32 2.26 15.73
CA GLY A 139 9.43 2.35 14.58
C GLY A 139 8.84 0.99 14.22
N TYR A 140 7.52 0.91 14.17
CA TYR A 140 6.79 -0.30 13.81
C TYR A 140 6.15 -0.16 12.44
N LYS A 141 6.39 -1.14 11.56
CA LYS A 141 5.77 -1.22 10.25
C LYS A 141 4.50 -2.05 10.33
N MET A 142 3.37 -1.43 10.03
CA MET A 142 2.09 -2.13 9.94
C MET A 142 1.86 -2.59 8.51
N SER A 143 1.65 -3.88 8.30
CA SER A 143 1.29 -4.45 7.00
C SER A 143 -0.03 -5.21 7.10
N ILE A 144 -0.84 -5.10 6.04
CA ILE A 144 -2.09 -5.85 5.89
C ILE A 144 -1.81 -6.94 4.86
N PHE A 145 -2.19 -8.18 5.18
CA PHE A 145 -2.02 -9.34 4.30
C PHE A 145 -0.57 -9.55 3.82
N GLY A 146 0.33 -9.78 4.77
CA GLY A 146 1.75 -10.05 4.49
C GLY A 146 2.08 -11.48 4.05
N ALA A 147 1.09 -12.27 3.61
CA ALA A 147 1.25 -13.65 3.16
C ALA A 147 0.39 -13.92 1.92
N PRO A 148 0.72 -14.96 1.12
CA PRO A 148 -0.15 -15.45 0.06
C PRO A 148 -1.47 -15.97 0.64
N ILE A 149 -2.60 -15.60 0.04
CA ILE A 149 -3.94 -16.00 0.47
C ILE A 149 -4.60 -16.79 -0.65
N PRO A 150 -4.73 -18.12 -0.54
CA PRO A 150 -5.47 -18.89 -1.50
C PRO A 150 -6.98 -18.63 -1.37
N PHE A 151 -7.68 -18.68 -2.50
CA PHE A 151 -9.13 -18.55 -2.55
C PHE A 151 -9.74 -19.50 -3.58
N VAL A 152 -10.98 -19.88 -3.33
CA VAL A 152 -11.83 -20.64 -4.26
C VAL A 152 -13.21 -19.99 -4.26
N THR A 153 -13.74 -19.75 -5.46
CA THR A 153 -15.08 -19.17 -5.63
C THR A 153 -15.87 -20.04 -6.62
N TYR A 154 -17.08 -20.38 -6.25
CA TYR A 154 -18.03 -21.08 -7.12
C TYR A 154 -19.17 -20.13 -7.49
N ASN A 155 -19.41 -19.96 -8.79
CA ASN A 155 -20.47 -19.11 -9.32
C ASN A 155 -21.49 -19.94 -10.06
N ILE A 156 -22.76 -19.71 -9.76
CA ILE A 156 -23.90 -20.30 -10.47
C ILE A 156 -24.75 -19.15 -11.01
N LYS A 157 -25.07 -19.23 -12.31
CA LYS A 157 -26.04 -18.34 -12.95
C LYS A 157 -27.22 -19.17 -13.42
N PHE A 158 -28.39 -18.79 -13.03
CA PHE A 158 -29.69 -19.35 -13.41
C PHE A 158 -30.27 -18.60 -14.59
#